data_43c3d0a473a5cddfbc3a2831d707b519
#
_entry.id   43c3d0a473a5cddfbc3a2831d707b519
#
_cell.length_a   1.000
_cell.length_b   1.000
_cell.length_c   1.000
_cell.angle_alpha   90.00
_cell.angle_beta   90.00
_cell.angle_gamma   90.00
#
_symmetry.space_group_name_H-M   'P 1'
#
loop_
_entity.id
_entity.type
_entity.pdbx_description
1 polymer ?
#
loop_
_entity_poly.entity_id
_entity_poly.type
_entity_poly.pdbx_seq_one_letter_code
_entity_poly.pdbx_strand_id
1 'polypeptide(L)'
;FLGKEPQGVLTPEALANAQGVELLVTSAYAGLASPVEGYDPYQASPFNWVWGGIYGGDANKGSDPNDQSTVNEIELYNTLSTNGYIKQKWVWVYQMSKRVNLALQVLENAEDMKEEIRQMRKGELKFLRALAYFEGMRVFGVYLPYIDETNQENDPKVHNDKDIYSLVVADVDDAIANLSDDPEVVGEVGRA
;
A
#
# COMPACT_ATOMS: atom_id res chain seq x y z
N PHE A 1 -5.85 5.40 -35.69
CA PHE A 1 -6.11 6.62 -34.92
C PHE A 1 -6.29 6.36 -33.41
N LEU A 2 -6.48 5.11 -32.99
CA LEU A 2 -6.71 4.74 -31.58
C LEU A 2 -5.45 4.17 -30.88
N GLY A 3 -4.30 4.20 -31.51
CA GLY A 3 -3.05 3.66 -30.96
C GLY A 3 -2.00 4.73 -30.61
N LYS A 4 -2.36 6.00 -30.50
CA LYS A 4 -1.44 7.02 -29.98
C LYS A 4 -1.65 7.17 -28.48
N GLU A 5 -0.60 6.89 -27.73
CA GLU A 5 -0.56 7.19 -26.30
C GLU A 5 -0.81 8.69 -26.07
N PRO A 6 -1.53 9.07 -24.98
CA PRO A 6 -1.77 10.47 -24.64
C PRO A 6 -0.43 11.20 -24.46
N GLN A 7 -0.26 12.33 -25.11
CA GLN A 7 0.93 13.16 -24.92
C GLN A 7 0.99 13.67 -23.47
N GLY A 8 2.12 13.45 -22.82
CA GLY A 8 2.35 13.90 -21.43
C GLY A 8 2.08 12.86 -20.36
N VAL A 9 1.72 11.62 -20.73
CA VAL A 9 1.66 10.49 -19.79
C VAL A 9 3.04 9.83 -19.73
N LEU A 10 3.59 9.69 -18.53
CA LEU A 10 4.81 8.89 -18.31
C LEU A 10 4.42 7.42 -18.35
N THR A 11 4.89 6.71 -19.38
CA THR A 11 4.69 5.25 -19.47
C THR A 11 5.70 4.51 -18.61
N PRO A 12 5.43 3.25 -18.21
CA PRO A 12 6.40 2.43 -17.49
C PRO A 12 7.74 2.32 -18.22
N GLU A 13 7.74 2.25 -19.55
CA GLU A 13 8.95 2.18 -20.37
C GLU A 13 9.76 3.49 -20.30
N ALA A 14 9.11 4.64 -20.27
CA ALA A 14 9.77 5.94 -20.12
C ALA A 14 10.39 6.12 -18.72
N LEU A 15 9.87 5.42 -17.72
CA LEU A 15 10.36 5.41 -16.34
C LEU A 15 11.36 4.29 -16.07
N ALA A 16 11.65 3.38 -17.02
CA ALA A 16 12.56 2.25 -16.83
C ALA A 16 14.03 2.69 -16.81
N ASN A 17 14.38 3.55 -15.86
CA ASN A 17 15.72 4.05 -15.57
C ASN A 17 15.84 4.40 -14.08
N ALA A 18 17.07 4.58 -13.59
CA ALA A 18 17.35 4.85 -12.17
C ALA A 18 16.53 6.02 -11.60
N GLN A 19 16.42 7.13 -12.34
CA GLN A 19 15.65 8.28 -11.89
C GLN A 19 14.16 7.99 -11.79
N GLY A 20 13.60 7.27 -12.76
CA GLY A 20 12.20 6.88 -12.76
C GLY A 20 11.86 5.93 -11.60
N VAL A 21 12.76 4.98 -11.30
CA VAL A 21 12.62 4.12 -10.11
C VAL A 21 12.58 4.93 -8.83
N GLU A 22 13.50 5.88 -8.62
CA GLU A 22 13.53 6.72 -7.41
C GLU A 22 12.24 7.55 -7.25
N LEU A 23 11.69 8.06 -8.35
CA LEU A 23 10.40 8.76 -8.33
C LEU A 23 9.25 7.83 -7.92
N LEU A 24 9.24 6.60 -8.40
CA LEU A 24 8.20 5.63 -8.05
C LEU A 24 8.34 5.11 -6.61
N VAL A 25 9.56 4.89 -6.13
CA VAL A 25 9.83 4.57 -4.72
C VAL A 25 9.33 5.70 -3.82
N THR A 26 9.67 6.94 -4.15
CA THR A 26 9.17 8.13 -3.42
C THR A 26 7.63 8.19 -3.44
N SER A 27 7.00 7.85 -4.57
CA SER A 27 5.54 7.78 -4.68
C SER A 27 4.94 6.69 -3.80
N ALA A 28 5.62 5.53 -3.65
CA ALA A 28 5.19 4.47 -2.76
C ALA A 28 5.26 4.89 -1.29
N TYR A 29 6.37 5.51 -0.85
CA TYR A 29 6.48 6.08 0.50
C TYR A 29 5.45 7.17 0.77
N ALA A 30 5.23 8.08 -0.18
CA ALA A 30 4.20 9.11 -0.07
C ALA A 30 2.80 8.54 0.14
N GLY A 31 2.55 7.33 -0.37
CA GLY A 31 1.29 6.61 -0.16
C GLY A 31 1.00 6.27 1.30
N LEU A 32 2.01 6.21 2.18
CA LEU A 32 1.81 5.99 3.61
C LEU A 32 1.09 7.16 4.29
N ALA A 33 1.37 8.38 3.87
CA ALA A 33 0.79 9.60 4.45
C ALA A 33 -0.25 10.26 3.54
N SER A 34 -0.37 9.82 2.30
CA SER A 34 -1.25 10.44 1.33
C SER A 34 -2.69 9.96 1.51
N PRO A 35 -3.66 10.88 1.57
CA PRO A 35 -5.04 10.51 1.45
C PRO A 35 -5.29 9.87 0.07
N VAL A 36 -6.22 8.96 0.03
CA VAL A 36 -6.79 8.50 -1.23
C VAL A 36 -7.42 9.70 -1.93
N GLU A 37 -7.11 9.91 -3.21
CA GLU A 37 -7.64 11.05 -3.96
C GLU A 37 -9.17 11.10 -3.87
N GLY A 38 -9.70 12.27 -3.54
CA GLY A 38 -11.14 12.49 -3.37
C GLY A 38 -11.71 12.02 -2.03
N TYR A 39 -10.89 11.61 -1.07
CA TYR A 39 -11.32 11.15 0.25
C TYR A 39 -10.72 11.99 1.38
N ASP A 40 -11.39 11.93 2.52
CA ASP A 40 -10.93 12.58 3.75
C ASP A 40 -9.63 11.92 4.26
N PRO A 41 -8.55 12.70 4.47
CA PRO A 41 -7.28 12.18 4.95
C PRO A 41 -7.39 11.46 6.31
N TYR A 42 -8.34 11.83 7.15
CA TYR A 42 -8.58 11.15 8.43
C TYR A 42 -9.11 9.73 8.26
N GLN A 43 -9.78 9.44 7.17
CA GLN A 43 -10.40 8.14 6.92
C GLN A 43 -9.49 7.16 6.19
N ALA A 44 -8.54 7.66 5.40
CA ALA A 44 -7.72 6.85 4.51
C ALA A 44 -6.39 6.38 5.10
N SER A 45 -5.90 7.02 6.18
CA SER A 45 -4.59 6.70 6.77
C SER A 45 -4.53 5.25 7.27
N PRO A 46 -3.43 4.52 7.00
CA PRO A 46 -3.22 3.18 7.56
C PRO A 46 -3.10 3.19 9.07
N PHE A 47 -2.46 4.24 9.61
CA PHE A 47 -2.22 4.43 11.05
C PHE A 47 -3.31 5.27 11.71
N ASN A 48 -4.48 5.29 11.09
CA ASN A 48 -5.64 5.98 11.61
C ASN A 48 -5.98 5.44 13.00
N TRP A 49 -6.16 6.33 13.97
CA TRP A 49 -6.55 6.02 15.34
C TRP A 49 -7.84 5.19 15.44
N VAL A 50 -8.70 5.27 14.43
CA VAL A 50 -9.95 4.49 14.35
C VAL A 50 -9.67 2.98 14.32
N TRP A 51 -8.74 2.53 13.46
CA TRP A 51 -8.45 1.11 13.28
C TRP A 51 -7.53 0.53 14.35
N GLY A 52 -6.76 1.38 15.04
CA GLY A 52 -5.97 0.99 16.20
C GLY A 52 -6.77 1.16 17.48
N GLY A 53 -6.91 2.40 17.95
CA GLY A 53 -7.46 2.69 19.27
C GLY A 53 -8.94 2.38 19.42
N ILE A 54 -9.79 2.87 18.50
CA ILE A 54 -11.25 2.71 18.64
C ILE A 54 -11.66 1.27 18.35
N TYR A 55 -11.26 0.71 17.22
CA TYR A 55 -11.60 -0.66 16.86
C TYR A 55 -11.00 -1.68 17.82
N GLY A 56 -9.82 -1.39 18.39
CA GLY A 56 -9.18 -2.19 19.43
C GLY A 56 -9.81 -2.07 20.82
N GLY A 57 -10.68 -1.11 21.04
CA GLY A 57 -11.35 -0.87 22.32
C GLY A 57 -10.53 -0.05 23.34
N ASP A 58 -9.35 0.44 22.96
CA ASP A 58 -8.47 1.24 23.83
C ASP A 58 -8.84 2.71 23.90
N ALA A 59 -9.62 3.19 22.92
CA ALA A 59 -10.05 4.56 22.83
C ALA A 59 -11.53 4.67 22.50
N ASN A 60 -12.13 5.78 22.92
CA ASN A 60 -13.49 6.17 22.61
C ASN A 60 -13.47 7.40 21.71
N LYS A 61 -14.41 7.52 20.81
CA LYS A 61 -14.55 8.69 19.94
C LYS A 61 -14.67 10.01 20.74
N GLY A 62 -15.36 10.00 21.87
CA GLY A 62 -15.35 11.04 22.89
C GLY A 62 -16.12 12.31 22.60
N SER A 63 -16.63 12.50 21.39
CA SER A 63 -17.40 13.69 21.00
C SER A 63 -18.92 13.43 20.97
N ASP A 64 -19.68 14.43 20.55
CA ASP A 64 -21.13 14.32 20.37
C ASP A 64 -21.48 13.10 19.48
N PRO A 65 -22.54 12.33 19.79
CA PRO A 65 -22.95 11.18 19.00
C PRO A 65 -23.20 11.47 17.51
N ASN A 66 -23.56 12.69 17.15
CA ASN A 66 -23.80 13.10 15.78
C ASN A 66 -22.52 13.51 15.02
N ASP A 67 -21.43 13.79 15.75
CA ASP A 67 -20.13 14.06 15.15
C ASP A 67 -19.47 12.75 14.74
N GLN A 68 -19.03 12.61 13.48
CA GLN A 68 -18.39 11.41 12.95
C GLN A 68 -19.20 10.13 13.30
N SER A 69 -20.49 10.13 13.04
CA SER A 69 -21.41 9.00 13.39
C SER A 69 -20.95 7.65 12.85
N THR A 70 -20.26 7.63 11.71
CA THR A 70 -19.66 6.42 11.12
C THR A 70 -18.53 5.82 11.96
N VAL A 71 -17.87 6.60 12.82
CA VAL A 71 -16.90 6.08 13.80
C VAL A 71 -17.61 5.38 14.94
N ASN A 72 -18.80 5.84 15.37
CA ASN A 72 -19.61 5.13 16.37
C ASN A 72 -20.01 3.74 15.91
N GLU A 73 -20.28 3.56 14.61
CA GLU A 73 -20.57 2.22 14.07
C GLU A 73 -19.38 1.25 14.26
N ILE A 74 -18.16 1.76 14.10
CA ILE A 74 -16.92 0.98 14.31
C ILE A 74 -16.70 0.69 15.78
N GLU A 75 -16.84 1.70 16.64
CA GLU A 75 -16.71 1.59 18.09
C GLU A 75 -17.68 0.57 18.70
N LEU A 76 -18.91 0.56 18.21
CA LEU A 76 -19.97 -0.35 18.69
C LEU A 76 -19.99 -1.70 17.97
N TYR A 77 -19.01 -1.98 17.11
CA TYR A 77 -18.96 -3.21 16.27
C TYR A 77 -20.26 -3.44 15.47
N ASN A 78 -20.89 -2.35 15.04
CA ASN A 78 -22.13 -2.35 14.24
C ASN A 78 -21.92 -1.67 12.89
N THR A 79 -20.80 -1.95 12.25
CA THR A 79 -20.36 -1.28 11.04
C THR A 79 -21.16 -1.79 9.82
N LEU A 80 -21.71 -0.86 9.07
CA LEU A 80 -22.39 -1.15 7.81
C LEU A 80 -21.42 -1.22 6.64
N SER A 81 -21.75 -1.99 5.62
CA SER A 81 -20.96 -2.09 4.37
C SER A 81 -20.84 -0.75 3.62
N THR A 82 -21.70 0.21 3.92
CA THR A 82 -21.69 1.57 3.38
C THR A 82 -20.77 2.53 4.14
N ASN A 83 -20.13 2.07 5.23
CA ASN A 83 -19.27 2.90 6.05
C ASN A 83 -18.06 3.41 5.25
N GLY A 84 -17.86 4.74 5.24
CA GLY A 84 -16.82 5.40 4.47
C GLY A 84 -15.39 4.99 4.90
N TYR A 85 -15.15 4.76 6.19
CA TYR A 85 -13.85 4.33 6.71
C TYR A 85 -13.46 2.95 6.18
N ILE A 86 -14.40 1.98 6.13
CA ILE A 86 -14.16 0.65 5.55
C ILE A 86 -13.78 0.77 4.07
N LYS A 87 -14.61 1.51 3.31
CA LYS A 87 -14.36 1.71 1.89
C LYS A 87 -12.99 2.32 1.62
N GLN A 88 -12.61 3.34 2.39
CA GLN A 88 -11.35 4.04 2.18
C GLN A 88 -10.14 3.20 2.58
N LYS A 89 -10.24 2.41 3.66
CA LYS A 89 -9.19 1.46 4.04
C LYS A 89 -8.95 0.45 2.92
N TRP A 90 -10.02 -0.09 2.33
CA TRP A 90 -9.92 -0.98 1.17
C TRP A 90 -9.22 -0.33 -0.01
N VAL A 91 -9.69 0.85 -0.41
CA VAL A 91 -9.10 1.59 -1.54
C VAL A 91 -7.63 1.91 -1.29
N TRP A 92 -7.28 2.30 -0.05
CA TRP A 92 -5.90 2.59 0.33
C TRP A 92 -4.98 1.37 0.15
N VAL A 93 -5.38 0.19 0.61
CA VAL A 93 -4.58 -1.06 0.47
C VAL A 93 -4.24 -1.30 -1.00
N TYR A 94 -5.22 -1.21 -1.89
CA TYR A 94 -5.01 -1.49 -3.31
C TYR A 94 -4.31 -0.36 -4.07
N GLN A 95 -4.46 0.88 -3.64
CA GLN A 95 -3.64 1.97 -4.18
C GLN A 95 -2.17 1.85 -3.79
N MET A 96 -1.89 1.45 -2.55
CA MET A 96 -0.53 1.16 -2.11
C MET A 96 0.07 -0.01 -2.90
N SER A 97 -0.66 -1.13 -3.00
CA SER A 97 -0.22 -2.28 -3.80
C SER A 97 0.05 -1.89 -5.26
N LYS A 98 -0.83 -1.10 -5.89
CA LYS A 98 -0.64 -0.63 -7.27
C LYS A 98 0.64 0.22 -7.43
N ARG A 99 0.90 1.17 -6.53
CA ARG A 99 2.12 2.00 -6.57
C ARG A 99 3.37 1.16 -6.43
N VAL A 100 3.38 0.23 -5.48
CA VAL A 100 4.51 -0.67 -5.25
C VAL A 100 4.72 -1.60 -6.44
N ASN A 101 3.67 -2.21 -6.96
CA ASN A 101 3.78 -3.14 -8.09
C ASN A 101 4.31 -2.45 -9.35
N LEU A 102 3.84 -1.22 -9.63
CA LEU A 102 4.39 -0.42 -10.74
C LEU A 102 5.88 -0.13 -10.53
N ALA A 103 6.27 0.25 -9.31
CA ALA A 103 7.67 0.51 -9.00
C ALA A 103 8.55 -0.75 -9.16
N LEU A 104 8.06 -1.92 -8.74
CA LEU A 104 8.75 -3.20 -8.91
C LEU A 104 8.89 -3.59 -10.39
N GLN A 105 7.84 -3.41 -11.19
CA GLN A 105 7.89 -3.67 -12.64
C GLN A 105 8.91 -2.77 -13.35
N VAL A 106 8.94 -1.49 -13.01
CA VAL A 106 9.89 -0.52 -13.59
C VAL A 106 11.31 -0.81 -13.11
N LEU A 107 11.48 -1.15 -11.83
CA LEU A 107 12.77 -1.54 -11.24
C LEU A 107 13.42 -2.71 -11.98
N GLU A 108 12.64 -3.72 -12.36
CA GLU A 108 13.13 -4.90 -13.08
C GLU A 108 13.71 -4.54 -14.46
N ASN A 109 13.18 -3.48 -15.08
CA ASN A 109 13.56 -3.04 -16.43
C ASN A 109 14.53 -1.85 -16.46
N ALA A 110 14.98 -1.34 -15.32
CA ALA A 110 15.93 -0.22 -15.24
C ALA A 110 17.38 -0.68 -15.36
N GLU A 111 17.92 -0.73 -16.57
CA GLU A 111 19.26 -1.28 -16.85
C GLU A 111 20.42 -0.42 -16.32
N ASP A 112 20.21 0.88 -16.12
CA ASP A 112 21.23 1.86 -15.66
C ASP A 112 21.40 1.90 -14.14
N MET A 113 20.70 1.05 -13.38
CA MET A 113 20.76 1.00 -11.93
C MET A 113 21.80 0.00 -11.44
N LYS A 114 22.60 0.39 -10.44
CA LYS A 114 23.54 -0.52 -9.77
C LYS A 114 22.76 -1.62 -9.04
N GLU A 115 23.25 -2.84 -9.11
CA GLU A 115 22.57 -4.02 -8.54
C GLU A 115 22.33 -3.89 -7.03
N GLU A 116 23.26 -3.35 -6.26
CA GLU A 116 23.12 -3.11 -4.83
C GLU A 116 21.94 -2.17 -4.52
N ILE A 117 21.83 -1.06 -5.25
CA ILE A 117 20.73 -0.11 -5.13
C ILE A 117 19.41 -0.78 -5.55
N ARG A 118 19.42 -1.55 -6.63
CA ARG A 118 18.26 -2.30 -7.10
C ARG A 118 17.70 -3.22 -6.02
N GLN A 119 18.57 -4.01 -5.38
CA GLN A 119 18.16 -4.94 -4.31
C GLN A 119 17.61 -4.19 -3.11
N MET A 120 18.24 -3.10 -2.70
CA MET A 120 17.77 -2.26 -1.61
C MET A 120 16.36 -1.69 -1.91
N ARG A 121 16.16 -1.09 -3.08
CA ARG A 121 14.84 -0.56 -3.49
C ARG A 121 13.79 -1.64 -3.61
N LYS A 122 14.16 -2.84 -4.06
CA LYS A 122 13.29 -4.02 -4.05
C LYS A 122 12.84 -4.36 -2.63
N GLY A 123 13.76 -4.40 -1.67
CA GLY A 123 13.46 -4.67 -0.27
C GLY A 123 12.48 -3.67 0.33
N GLU A 124 12.71 -2.37 0.09
CA GLU A 124 11.81 -1.30 0.55
C GLU A 124 10.40 -1.46 -0.03
N LEU A 125 10.28 -1.68 -1.33
CA LEU A 125 9.00 -1.86 -2.01
C LEU A 125 8.25 -3.10 -1.51
N LYS A 126 8.94 -4.22 -1.31
CA LYS A 126 8.37 -5.45 -0.75
C LYS A 126 7.84 -5.20 0.67
N PHE A 127 8.61 -4.50 1.51
CA PHE A 127 8.15 -4.10 2.84
C PHE A 127 6.89 -3.24 2.79
N LEU A 128 6.85 -2.22 1.93
CA LEU A 128 5.70 -1.33 1.81
C LEU A 128 4.43 -2.08 1.35
N ARG A 129 4.56 -3.07 0.47
CA ARG A 129 3.44 -3.93 0.08
C ARG A 129 2.99 -4.82 1.22
N ALA A 130 3.92 -5.45 1.90
CA ALA A 130 3.63 -6.27 3.08
C ALA A 130 2.87 -5.47 4.13
N LEU A 131 3.33 -4.24 4.44
CA LEU A 131 2.67 -3.33 5.37
C LEU A 131 1.24 -3.01 4.94
N ALA A 132 1.02 -2.70 3.65
CA ALA A 132 -0.31 -2.38 3.14
C ALA A 132 -1.27 -3.56 3.30
N TYR A 133 -0.86 -4.77 2.95
CA TYR A 133 -1.69 -5.97 3.11
C TYR A 133 -1.86 -6.36 4.58
N PHE A 134 -0.84 -6.23 5.42
CA PHE A 134 -0.96 -6.46 6.86
C PHE A 134 -2.01 -5.53 7.48
N GLU A 135 -1.97 -4.24 7.16
CA GLU A 135 -2.98 -3.27 7.59
C GLU A 135 -4.38 -3.58 7.03
N GLY A 136 -4.47 -4.13 5.84
CA GLY A 136 -5.71 -4.65 5.27
C GLY A 136 -6.23 -5.86 6.03
N MET A 137 -5.37 -6.83 6.31
CA MET A 137 -5.73 -8.05 7.05
C MET A 137 -6.27 -7.77 8.46
N ARG A 138 -5.77 -6.72 9.11
CA ARG A 138 -6.26 -6.29 10.44
C ARG A 138 -7.73 -5.87 10.43
N VAL A 139 -8.24 -5.42 9.28
CA VAL A 139 -9.62 -4.92 9.13
C VAL A 139 -10.51 -5.95 8.44
N PHE A 140 -10.01 -6.61 7.41
CA PHE A 140 -10.80 -7.47 6.51
C PHE A 140 -10.55 -8.97 6.71
N GLY A 141 -9.58 -9.33 7.56
CA GLY A 141 -9.13 -10.72 7.69
C GLY A 141 -8.15 -11.13 6.59
N VAL A 142 -7.74 -12.38 6.63
CA VAL A 142 -6.64 -12.90 5.78
C VAL A 142 -7.04 -13.24 4.34
N TYR A 143 -8.33 -13.21 4.03
CA TYR A 143 -8.85 -13.53 2.69
C TYR A 143 -9.05 -12.26 1.87
N LEU A 144 -7.94 -11.68 1.42
CA LEU A 144 -7.91 -10.51 0.53
C LEU A 144 -7.40 -10.93 -0.86
N PRO A 145 -7.88 -10.32 -1.94
CA PRO A 145 -7.23 -10.46 -3.24
C PRO A 145 -5.78 -9.97 -3.15
N TYR A 146 -4.81 -10.88 -3.30
CA TYR A 146 -3.40 -10.50 -3.31
C TYR A 146 -2.97 -10.20 -4.75
N ILE A 147 -2.59 -8.94 -4.99
CA ILE A 147 -2.17 -8.42 -6.29
C ILE A 147 -0.71 -8.02 -6.18
N ASP A 148 0.14 -8.65 -6.96
CA ASP A 148 1.56 -8.39 -7.03
C ASP A 148 2.00 -7.86 -8.41
N GLU A 149 3.29 -7.65 -8.60
CA GLU A 149 3.88 -7.13 -9.83
C GLU A 149 3.73 -8.06 -11.03
N THR A 150 3.35 -9.32 -10.82
CA THR A 150 3.13 -10.30 -11.91
C THR A 150 1.71 -10.29 -12.43
N ASN A 151 0.76 -9.69 -11.68
CA ASN A 151 -0.62 -9.57 -12.12
C ASN A 151 -0.74 -8.45 -13.15
N GLN A 152 -1.49 -8.71 -14.21
CA GLN A 152 -1.82 -7.68 -15.18
C GLN A 152 -2.87 -6.71 -14.61
N GLU A 153 -2.75 -5.43 -14.96
CA GLU A 153 -3.80 -4.45 -14.65
C GLU A 153 -5.16 -4.96 -15.12
N ASN A 154 -6.13 -4.89 -14.21
CA ASN A 154 -7.50 -5.34 -14.46
C ASN A 154 -7.70 -6.85 -14.67
N ASP A 155 -6.83 -7.71 -14.12
CA ASP A 155 -7.16 -9.14 -14.08
C ASP A 155 -8.31 -9.39 -13.09
N PRO A 156 -9.54 -9.65 -13.56
CA PRO A 156 -10.69 -9.89 -12.69
C PRO A 156 -10.65 -11.25 -11.98
N LYS A 157 -9.59 -12.02 -12.16
CA LYS A 157 -9.46 -13.40 -11.70
C LYS A 157 -8.75 -13.54 -10.36
N VAL A 158 -8.29 -12.45 -9.78
CA VAL A 158 -7.72 -12.50 -8.43
C VAL A 158 -8.85 -12.53 -7.42
N HIS A 159 -9.07 -13.69 -6.82
CA HIS A 159 -10.14 -13.93 -5.87
C HIS A 159 -9.65 -13.80 -4.42
N ASN A 160 -10.59 -13.62 -3.50
CA ASN A 160 -10.37 -13.61 -2.06
C ASN A 160 -10.64 -14.98 -1.40
N ASP A 161 -10.28 -16.04 -2.07
CA ASP A 161 -10.53 -17.44 -1.66
C ASP A 161 -9.34 -18.10 -0.98
N LYS A 162 -8.23 -17.39 -0.86
CA LYS A 162 -6.99 -17.88 -0.25
C LYS A 162 -6.55 -17.00 0.91
N ASP A 163 -5.99 -17.63 1.93
CA ASP A 163 -5.25 -16.95 2.97
C ASP A 163 -3.95 -16.38 2.39
N ILE A 164 -3.79 -15.06 2.49
CA ILE A 164 -2.62 -14.36 1.95
C ILE A 164 -1.50 -14.17 2.96
N TYR A 165 -1.63 -14.66 4.19
CA TYR A 165 -0.65 -14.45 5.25
C TYR A 165 0.76 -14.89 4.84
N SER A 166 0.88 -16.06 4.22
CA SER A 166 2.18 -16.57 3.75
C SER A 166 2.80 -15.70 2.64
N LEU A 167 1.99 -15.06 1.81
CA LEU A 167 2.47 -14.15 0.77
C LEU A 167 2.99 -12.84 1.37
N VAL A 168 2.31 -12.34 2.39
CA VAL A 168 2.76 -11.16 3.14
C VAL A 168 4.06 -11.44 3.88
N VAL A 169 4.19 -12.62 4.50
CA VAL A 169 5.44 -13.05 5.14
C VAL A 169 6.57 -13.16 4.12
N ALA A 170 6.32 -13.72 2.94
CA ALA A 170 7.33 -13.81 1.88
C ALA A 170 7.85 -12.43 1.44
N ASP A 171 6.98 -11.42 1.34
CA ASP A 171 7.41 -10.05 1.05
C ASP A 171 8.26 -9.45 2.18
N VAL A 172 7.97 -9.78 3.45
CA VAL A 172 8.80 -9.38 4.60
C VAL A 172 10.16 -10.08 4.57
N ASP A 173 10.19 -11.37 4.28
CA ASP A 173 11.45 -12.14 4.17
C ASP A 173 12.33 -11.59 3.04
N ASP A 174 11.75 -11.28 1.88
CA ASP A 174 12.44 -10.60 0.79
C ASP A 174 12.99 -9.23 1.22
N ALA A 175 12.22 -8.46 1.99
CA ALA A 175 12.67 -7.18 2.50
C ALA A 175 13.86 -7.35 3.45
N ILE A 176 13.80 -8.26 4.41
CA ILE A 176 14.89 -8.56 5.36
C ILE A 176 16.17 -8.99 4.62
N ALA A 177 16.03 -9.76 3.56
CA ALA A 177 17.18 -10.23 2.77
C ALA A 177 17.89 -9.11 1.99
N ASN A 178 17.19 -8.05 1.62
CA ASN A 178 17.67 -7.03 0.71
C ASN A 178 17.93 -5.64 1.35
N LEU A 179 17.38 -5.40 2.54
CA LEU A 179 17.56 -4.12 3.23
C LEU A 179 18.89 -4.06 3.99
N SER A 180 19.43 -2.84 4.10
CA SER A 180 20.59 -2.54 4.94
C SER A 180 20.19 -2.42 6.41
N ASP A 181 21.13 -2.76 7.30
CA ASP A 181 21.00 -2.50 8.75
C ASP A 181 21.07 -0.99 9.07
N ASP A 182 21.68 -0.21 8.18
CA ASP A 182 21.89 1.24 8.34
C ASP A 182 21.39 1.96 7.09
N PRO A 183 20.14 2.43 7.06
CA PRO A 183 19.61 3.16 5.92
C PRO A 183 20.32 4.51 5.75
N GLU A 184 20.68 4.89 4.53
CA GLU A 184 21.39 6.10 4.21
C GLU A 184 20.56 7.36 4.42
N VAL A 185 19.25 7.26 4.32
CA VAL A 185 18.30 8.38 4.41
C VAL A 185 17.36 8.18 5.60
N VAL A 186 17.24 9.22 6.41
CA VAL A 186 16.30 9.21 7.55
C VAL A 186 14.87 9.03 7.07
N GLY A 187 14.21 7.99 7.57
CA GLY A 187 12.83 7.65 7.21
C GLY A 187 12.71 6.55 6.14
N GLU A 188 13.81 6.09 5.55
CA GLU A 188 13.82 4.88 4.74
C GLU A 188 13.68 3.63 5.61
N VAL A 189 13.18 2.56 5.01
CA VAL A 189 13.07 1.26 5.67
C VAL A 189 14.46 0.65 5.79
N GLY A 190 14.87 0.32 7.00
CA GLY A 190 16.05 -0.48 7.28
C GLY A 190 15.67 -1.85 7.82
N ARG A 191 16.63 -2.77 7.80
CA ARG A 191 16.48 -4.08 8.46
C ARG A 191 16.64 -3.87 9.97
N ALA A 192 15.63 -4.28 10.75
CA ALA A 192 15.64 -4.23 12.20
C ALA A 192 16.05 -5.56 12.80
#